data_50445e5c69b12d9bdaea0ff12d46399e
#
_entry.id   50445e5c69b12d9bdaea0ff12d46399e
#
_cell.length_a   1.000
_cell.length_b   1.000
_cell.length_c   1.000
_cell.angle_alpha   90.00
_cell.angle_beta   90.00
_cell.angle_gamma   90.00
#
_symmetry.space_group_name_H-M   'P 1'
#
loop_
_entity.id
_entity.type
_entity.pdbx_description
1 polymer ?
#
loop_
_entity_poly.entity_id
_entity_poly.type
_entity_poly.pdbx_seq_one_letter_code
_entity_poly.pdbx_strand_id
1 'polypeptide(L)'
;MTKMCCAGLAGCVLFLAVALPAASEPARYEADVCVYGGTASGVMAGVAAARAGRSVVIAEPSRWLGGMVGGGLRVSIDCKYPRDIGGLTKMMLEEDDRIGGESPHERQQAFRDLFRRLADTHGLQVLYEHRLGSVETAGGRLVSITLDYAPPGIDGCPAAKATGPAAARIRARVFIDASYEGDLMAGAGVPWCVGRESAAAYNESLAGVRNLRSFDLDPYVRPGDPSSGLLPMIDPEPVGPAGSASRHTMAYNFRLQFVGPGEGRPVPAPSEEYAARYALVRRALETNRAFVGWPNGNYNRQSVISGGIPGRQSGYAEADWRERSAIWREWSEHVRIMHALTGSTQTLKPGEYPDSEDFPPQLYIRLARRMLGAYVMTQHDLAYETRIDDPVGLGFYFVDIYPCRLVVVDGKVATEGETNELVSPGPYPIAYRSLTPKREDCRNLLVPVCLSASHVALSSMRMEPTYMILGESAGIAAVRAIEEEAAVQDIDLPRYLAALKEAGQVLHWDGTSYDDFRRGWLKWKTKQDQPAETVEPET
;
A
#
# COMPACT_ATOMS: atom_id res chain seq x y z
N MET A 1 87.74 28.61 -12.17
CA MET A 1 86.79 28.60 -13.33
C MET A 1 86.34 27.17 -13.53
N THR A 2 85.21 26.82 -12.99
CA THR A 2 84.64 25.47 -13.14
C THR A 2 83.11 25.59 -13.33
N LYS A 3 82.67 25.23 -14.51
CA LYS A 3 81.23 25.24 -14.88
C LYS A 3 80.56 24.03 -14.27
N MET A 4 79.52 24.25 -13.50
CA MET A 4 78.57 23.23 -13.02
C MET A 4 77.46 23.09 -14.03
N CYS A 5 77.27 21.89 -14.59
CA CYS A 5 76.12 21.49 -15.38
C CYS A 5 74.97 21.04 -14.45
N CYS A 6 73.82 21.68 -14.53
CA CYS A 6 72.57 21.17 -13.93
C CYS A 6 71.91 20.21 -14.92
N ALA A 7 71.77 18.93 -14.56
CA ALA A 7 70.94 17.97 -15.25
C ALA A 7 69.50 18.00 -14.64
N GLY A 8 68.53 18.39 -15.44
CA GLY A 8 67.13 18.35 -15.05
C GLY A 8 66.55 16.94 -15.26
N LEU A 9 66.04 16.34 -14.20
CA LEU A 9 65.23 15.12 -14.27
C LEU A 9 63.79 15.51 -14.65
N ALA A 10 63.35 15.13 -15.85
CA ALA A 10 61.96 15.18 -16.24
C ALA A 10 61.24 13.92 -15.71
N GLY A 11 60.45 14.08 -14.65
CA GLY A 11 59.57 13.01 -14.13
C GLY A 11 58.34 12.83 -15.03
N CYS A 12 58.27 11.72 -15.76
CA CYS A 12 57.03 11.29 -16.43
C CYS A 12 56.02 10.79 -15.38
N VAL A 13 54.98 11.55 -15.16
CA VAL A 13 53.80 11.08 -14.39
C VAL A 13 52.95 10.23 -15.33
N LEU A 14 52.98 8.92 -15.17
CA LEU A 14 52.09 7.99 -15.84
C LEU A 14 50.69 8.10 -15.17
N PHE A 15 49.73 8.72 -15.83
CA PHE A 15 48.33 8.60 -15.44
C PHE A 15 47.82 7.20 -15.82
N LEU A 16 47.69 6.31 -14.84
CA LEU A 16 46.93 5.09 -14.99
C LEU A 16 45.43 5.50 -15.10
N ALA A 17 44.90 5.49 -16.29
CA ALA A 17 43.46 5.53 -16.49
C ALA A 17 42.90 4.20 -16.00
N VAL A 18 42.31 4.18 -14.81
CA VAL A 18 41.48 3.06 -14.34
C VAL A 18 40.23 3.07 -15.22
N ALA A 19 40.19 2.17 -16.20
CA ALA A 19 38.96 1.93 -16.97
C ALA A 19 37.89 1.43 -16.00
N LEU A 20 36.87 2.24 -15.76
CA LEU A 20 35.65 1.79 -15.10
C LEU A 20 35.10 0.63 -15.93
N PRO A 21 34.67 -0.49 -15.31
CA PRO A 21 34.04 -1.59 -16.03
C PRO A 21 32.85 -1.02 -16.81
N ALA A 22 32.80 -1.31 -18.10
CA ALA A 22 31.63 -0.96 -18.93
C ALA A 22 30.40 -1.54 -18.26
N ALA A 23 29.38 -0.69 -18.02
CA ALA A 23 28.10 -1.16 -17.51
C ALA A 23 27.59 -2.27 -18.45
N SER A 24 27.29 -3.45 -17.89
CA SER A 24 26.72 -4.54 -18.67
C SER A 24 25.39 -4.09 -19.28
N GLU A 25 25.14 -4.45 -20.53
CA GLU A 25 23.84 -4.17 -21.13
C GLU A 25 22.71 -4.81 -20.28
N PRO A 26 21.56 -4.13 -20.10
CA PRO A 26 20.44 -4.68 -19.35
C PRO A 26 19.94 -5.98 -19.98
N ALA A 27 19.55 -6.95 -19.15
CA ALA A 27 18.84 -8.13 -19.62
C ALA A 27 17.53 -7.69 -20.29
N ARG A 28 17.21 -8.26 -21.46
CA ARG A 28 16.08 -7.83 -22.29
C ARG A 28 14.95 -8.85 -22.21
N TYR A 29 13.74 -8.37 -21.95
CA TYR A 29 12.53 -9.15 -21.87
C TYR A 29 11.48 -8.56 -22.81
N GLU A 30 10.73 -9.43 -23.49
CA GLU A 30 9.58 -9.06 -24.31
C GLU A 30 8.39 -9.89 -23.90
N ALA A 31 7.22 -9.25 -23.74
CA ALA A 31 5.99 -9.92 -23.35
C ALA A 31 4.77 -9.22 -23.98
N ASP A 32 3.63 -9.89 -24.00
CA ASP A 32 2.35 -9.26 -24.30
C ASP A 32 1.94 -8.29 -23.20
N VAL A 33 2.10 -8.70 -21.94
CA VAL A 33 1.72 -7.92 -20.75
C VAL A 33 2.90 -7.81 -19.81
N CYS A 34 3.20 -6.58 -19.38
CA CYS A 34 4.12 -6.30 -18.29
C CYS A 34 3.33 -5.83 -17.07
N VAL A 35 3.50 -6.51 -15.94
CA VAL A 35 2.93 -6.10 -14.65
C VAL A 35 4.04 -5.56 -13.76
N TYR A 36 3.88 -4.33 -13.27
CA TYR A 36 4.75 -3.74 -12.26
C TYR A 36 4.07 -3.82 -10.89
N GLY A 37 4.71 -4.53 -9.95
CA GLY A 37 4.16 -4.89 -8.64
C GLY A 37 3.54 -6.29 -8.63
N GLY A 38 4.25 -7.25 -8.03
CA GLY A 38 3.79 -8.62 -7.79
C GLY A 38 2.85 -8.72 -6.57
N THR A 39 2.03 -7.70 -6.34
CA THR A 39 0.98 -7.68 -5.31
C THR A 39 -0.07 -8.76 -5.59
N ALA A 40 -1.01 -8.98 -4.67
CA ALA A 40 -2.12 -9.89 -4.95
C ALA A 40 -2.86 -9.50 -6.24
N SER A 41 -3.12 -8.20 -6.44
CA SER A 41 -3.69 -7.65 -7.68
C SER A 41 -2.85 -7.97 -8.91
N GLY A 42 -1.53 -7.76 -8.83
CA GLY A 42 -0.63 -7.99 -9.95
C GLY A 42 -0.52 -9.44 -10.37
N VAL A 43 -0.50 -10.37 -9.41
CA VAL A 43 -0.53 -11.81 -9.72
C VAL A 43 -1.85 -12.21 -10.36
N MET A 44 -3.00 -11.72 -9.86
CA MET A 44 -4.30 -12.00 -10.47
C MET A 44 -4.37 -11.46 -11.92
N ALA A 45 -3.83 -10.28 -12.18
CA ALA A 45 -3.73 -9.70 -13.52
C ALA A 45 -2.87 -10.58 -14.45
N GLY A 46 -1.72 -11.03 -13.98
CA GLY A 46 -0.83 -11.91 -14.72
C GLY A 46 -1.47 -13.26 -15.02
N VAL A 47 -2.11 -13.89 -14.05
CA VAL A 47 -2.82 -15.17 -14.21
C VAL A 47 -3.97 -15.04 -15.22
N ALA A 48 -4.76 -13.96 -15.14
CA ALA A 48 -5.85 -13.74 -16.08
C ALA A 48 -5.35 -13.60 -17.53
N ALA A 49 -4.28 -12.85 -17.75
CA ALA A 49 -3.67 -12.69 -19.08
C ALA A 49 -3.07 -14.02 -19.59
N ALA A 50 -2.37 -14.76 -18.72
CA ALA A 50 -1.74 -16.03 -19.08
C ALA A 50 -2.77 -17.13 -19.41
N ARG A 51 -3.91 -17.18 -18.71
CA ARG A 51 -5.03 -18.08 -19.03
C ARG A 51 -5.58 -17.88 -20.44
N ALA A 52 -5.49 -16.64 -20.97
CA ALA A 52 -5.84 -16.30 -22.34
C ALA A 52 -4.66 -16.47 -23.33
N GLY A 53 -3.59 -17.18 -22.93
CA GLY A 53 -2.44 -17.48 -23.80
C GLY A 53 -1.48 -16.31 -24.04
N ARG A 54 -1.51 -15.25 -23.19
CA ARG A 54 -0.58 -14.13 -23.32
C ARG A 54 0.69 -14.37 -22.51
N SER A 55 1.83 -13.97 -23.08
CA SER A 55 3.09 -13.94 -22.34
C SER A 55 3.09 -12.80 -21.32
N VAL A 56 3.56 -13.08 -20.08
CA VAL A 56 3.53 -12.14 -18.97
C VAL A 56 4.88 -12.06 -18.27
N VAL A 57 5.35 -10.82 -18.03
CA VAL A 57 6.49 -10.55 -17.14
C VAL A 57 6.00 -9.70 -15.96
N ILE A 58 6.29 -10.13 -14.73
CA ILE A 58 6.04 -9.37 -13.50
C ILE A 58 7.37 -8.83 -12.99
N ALA A 59 7.46 -7.53 -12.75
CA ALA A 59 8.56 -6.89 -12.03
C ALA A 59 8.14 -6.62 -10.58
N GLU A 60 8.87 -7.21 -9.61
CA GLU A 60 8.56 -7.11 -8.20
C GLU A 60 9.76 -6.59 -7.40
N PRO A 61 9.62 -5.45 -6.68
CA PRO A 61 10.70 -4.89 -5.88
C PRO A 61 11.12 -5.74 -4.67
N SER A 62 10.24 -6.59 -4.16
CA SER A 62 10.47 -7.46 -3.01
C SER A 62 10.98 -8.86 -3.40
N ARG A 63 11.08 -9.78 -2.42
CA ARG A 63 11.47 -11.19 -2.60
C ARG A 63 10.30 -12.15 -2.71
N TRP A 64 9.06 -11.66 -2.64
CA TRP A 64 7.86 -12.52 -2.62
C TRP A 64 6.76 -11.92 -3.48
N LEU A 65 5.74 -12.72 -3.77
CA LEU A 65 4.50 -12.32 -4.43
C LEU A 65 3.35 -12.22 -3.42
N GLY A 66 2.32 -11.45 -3.79
CA GLY A 66 1.07 -11.36 -3.05
C GLY A 66 0.98 -10.12 -2.15
N GLY A 67 1.99 -9.23 -2.13
CA GLY A 67 1.93 -7.97 -1.40
C GLY A 67 1.51 -8.16 0.06
N MET A 68 0.45 -7.44 0.50
CA MET A 68 -0.06 -7.52 1.88
C MET A 68 -0.71 -8.86 2.23
N VAL A 69 -1.24 -9.63 1.27
CA VAL A 69 -1.76 -10.98 1.54
C VAL A 69 -0.63 -11.93 1.96
N GLY A 70 0.55 -11.79 1.35
CA GLY A 70 1.78 -12.45 1.79
C GLY A 70 2.54 -11.70 2.89
N GLY A 71 2.09 -10.53 3.30
CA GLY A 71 2.78 -9.59 4.19
C GLY A 71 2.04 -9.26 5.50
N GLY A 72 1.00 -10.02 5.89
CA GLY A 72 0.37 -9.87 7.20
C GLY A 72 -1.15 -9.74 7.22
N LEU A 73 -1.82 -9.62 6.07
CA LEU A 73 -3.28 -9.60 5.98
C LEU A 73 -3.83 -10.98 5.58
N ARG A 74 -4.95 -11.34 6.18
CA ARG A 74 -5.78 -12.45 5.69
C ARG A 74 -6.71 -11.94 4.59
N VAL A 75 -6.94 -12.75 3.56
CA VAL A 75 -7.90 -12.42 2.48
C VAL A 75 -9.29 -12.22 3.05
N SER A 76 -9.73 -13.11 3.95
CA SER A 76 -11.07 -13.10 4.52
C SER A 76 -11.36 -11.94 5.50
N ILE A 77 -10.31 -11.30 6.09
CA ILE A 77 -10.53 -10.31 7.16
C ILE A 77 -11.23 -9.04 6.65
N ASP A 78 -10.90 -8.63 5.42
CA ASP A 78 -11.46 -7.44 4.77
C ASP A 78 -12.57 -7.79 3.77
N CYS A 79 -13.06 -9.05 3.79
CA CYS A 79 -14.15 -9.55 2.96
C CYS A 79 -15.47 -9.57 3.76
N LYS A 80 -16.35 -8.62 3.50
CA LYS A 80 -17.63 -8.51 4.24
C LYS A 80 -18.81 -9.20 3.52
N TYR A 81 -18.66 -9.47 2.23
CA TYR A 81 -19.70 -10.04 1.37
C TYR A 81 -19.15 -11.15 0.48
N PRO A 82 -18.69 -12.29 1.07
CA PRO A 82 -18.00 -13.34 0.31
C PRO A 82 -18.86 -13.98 -0.79
N ARG A 83 -20.18 -13.99 -0.64
CA ARG A 83 -21.09 -14.53 -1.65
C ARG A 83 -21.14 -13.69 -2.95
N ASP A 84 -20.78 -12.41 -2.88
CA ASP A 84 -20.77 -11.50 -4.04
C ASP A 84 -19.38 -11.34 -4.64
N ILE A 85 -18.47 -12.24 -4.30
CA ILE A 85 -17.12 -12.32 -4.84
C ILE A 85 -17.04 -13.51 -5.79
N GLY A 86 -16.46 -13.26 -6.97
CA GLY A 86 -16.26 -14.25 -8.01
C GLY A 86 -14.81 -14.39 -8.45
N GLY A 87 -14.61 -15.07 -9.56
CA GLY A 87 -13.33 -15.22 -10.24
C GLY A 87 -12.20 -15.77 -9.38
N LEU A 88 -10.99 -15.31 -9.64
CA LEU A 88 -9.78 -15.71 -8.91
C LEU A 88 -9.83 -15.31 -7.42
N THR A 89 -10.51 -14.24 -7.08
CA THR A 89 -10.63 -13.80 -5.68
C THR A 89 -11.44 -14.79 -4.85
N LYS A 90 -12.48 -15.40 -5.41
CA LYS A 90 -13.23 -16.46 -4.74
C LYS A 90 -12.35 -17.67 -4.44
N MET A 91 -11.54 -18.09 -5.42
CA MET A 91 -10.55 -19.16 -5.21
C MET A 91 -9.59 -18.82 -4.06
N MET A 92 -9.13 -17.56 -3.95
CA MET A 92 -8.24 -17.13 -2.87
C MET A 92 -8.92 -17.16 -1.49
N LEU A 93 -10.21 -16.88 -1.41
CA LEU A 93 -10.98 -17.00 -0.16
C LEU A 93 -11.11 -18.48 0.28
N GLU A 94 -11.39 -19.38 -0.67
CA GLU A 94 -11.44 -20.82 -0.41
C GLU A 94 -10.07 -21.35 0.06
N GLU A 95 -8.97 -20.86 -0.53
CA GLU A 95 -7.61 -21.17 -0.08
C GLU A 95 -7.28 -20.56 1.29
N ASP A 96 -7.79 -19.35 1.66
CA ASP A 96 -7.60 -18.78 3.00
C ASP A 96 -8.21 -19.68 4.09
N ASP A 97 -9.39 -20.23 3.84
CA ASP A 97 -10.03 -21.16 4.76
C ASP A 97 -9.23 -22.47 4.88
N ARG A 98 -8.76 -23.03 3.75
CA ARG A 98 -7.94 -24.24 3.73
C ARG A 98 -6.59 -24.03 4.46
N ILE A 99 -5.85 -22.98 4.10
CA ILE A 99 -4.57 -22.63 4.76
C ILE A 99 -4.78 -22.41 6.25
N GLY A 100 -5.89 -21.75 6.65
CA GLY A 100 -6.21 -21.54 8.06
C GLY A 100 -6.45 -22.82 8.85
N GLY A 101 -6.95 -23.89 8.21
CA GLY A 101 -7.11 -25.21 8.81
C GLY A 101 -5.81 -26.02 8.87
N GLU A 102 -5.01 -25.97 7.81
CA GLU A 102 -3.81 -26.80 7.66
C GLU A 102 -2.53 -26.16 8.23
N SER A 103 -2.36 -24.84 8.03
CA SER A 103 -1.14 -24.11 8.39
C SER A 103 -1.45 -22.84 9.21
N PRO A 104 -2.07 -22.96 10.40
CA PRO A 104 -2.44 -21.77 11.18
C PRO A 104 -1.22 -21.02 11.72
N HIS A 105 -0.05 -21.64 11.79
CA HIS A 105 1.20 -21.06 12.28
C HIS A 105 2.06 -20.41 11.20
N GLU A 106 1.92 -20.82 9.94
CA GLU A 106 2.74 -20.37 8.80
C GLU A 106 1.89 -19.78 7.68
N ARG A 107 0.81 -19.11 8.04
CA ARG A 107 -0.20 -18.63 7.08
C ARG A 107 0.36 -17.70 6.01
N GLN A 108 1.21 -16.75 6.39
CA GLN A 108 1.77 -15.78 5.44
C GLN A 108 2.74 -16.46 4.47
N GLN A 109 3.56 -17.39 4.98
CA GLN A 109 4.42 -18.18 4.13
C GLN A 109 3.62 -19.08 3.17
N ALA A 110 2.54 -19.69 3.64
CA ALA A 110 1.66 -20.52 2.81
C ALA A 110 1.01 -19.70 1.67
N PHE A 111 0.63 -18.43 1.93
CA PHE A 111 0.15 -17.54 0.87
C PHE A 111 1.24 -17.16 -0.13
N ARG A 112 2.45 -16.85 0.33
CA ARG A 112 3.60 -16.59 -0.55
C ARG A 112 3.87 -17.77 -1.47
N ASP A 113 3.82 -18.98 -0.92
CA ASP A 113 3.97 -20.22 -1.69
C ASP A 113 2.81 -20.45 -2.67
N LEU A 114 1.59 -20.09 -2.29
CA LEU A 114 0.44 -20.15 -3.19
C LEU A 114 0.60 -19.18 -4.37
N PHE A 115 0.97 -17.92 -4.14
CA PHE A 115 1.20 -16.95 -5.21
C PHE A 115 2.34 -17.39 -6.12
N ARG A 116 3.43 -17.96 -5.58
CA ARG A 116 4.52 -18.52 -6.39
C ARG A 116 4.03 -19.70 -7.23
N ARG A 117 3.29 -20.65 -6.66
CA ARG A 117 2.69 -21.76 -7.42
C ARG A 117 1.75 -21.27 -8.53
N LEU A 118 0.97 -20.22 -8.27
CA LEU A 118 0.12 -19.62 -9.32
C LEU A 118 0.96 -19.06 -10.45
N ALA A 119 2.03 -18.34 -10.13
CA ALA A 119 2.95 -17.80 -11.14
C ALA A 119 3.60 -18.92 -11.97
N ASP A 120 4.13 -19.94 -11.30
CA ASP A 120 4.80 -21.08 -11.96
C ASP A 120 3.82 -21.88 -12.83
N THR A 121 2.62 -22.21 -12.31
CA THR A 121 1.59 -22.98 -13.01
C THR A 121 1.12 -22.29 -14.29
N HIS A 122 1.07 -20.97 -14.29
CA HIS A 122 0.64 -20.17 -15.44
C HIS A 122 1.81 -19.61 -16.27
N GLY A 123 3.06 -20.02 -15.98
CA GLY A 123 4.24 -19.62 -16.74
C GLY A 123 4.54 -18.11 -16.69
N LEU A 124 4.20 -17.45 -15.56
CA LEU A 124 4.53 -16.05 -15.37
C LEU A 124 6.02 -15.89 -15.14
N GLN A 125 6.70 -15.06 -15.90
CA GLN A 125 8.09 -14.72 -15.66
C GLN A 125 8.17 -13.63 -14.59
N VAL A 126 8.78 -13.92 -13.43
CA VAL A 126 8.88 -12.98 -12.32
C VAL A 126 10.31 -12.51 -12.13
N LEU A 127 10.52 -11.20 -12.13
CA LEU A 127 11.79 -10.53 -11.81
C LEU A 127 11.70 -9.97 -10.39
N TYR A 128 12.14 -10.75 -9.40
CA TYR A 128 12.20 -10.32 -8.00
C TYR A 128 13.35 -9.34 -7.77
N GLU A 129 13.22 -8.50 -6.74
CA GLU A 129 14.25 -7.52 -6.33
C GLU A 129 14.54 -6.48 -7.42
N HIS A 130 13.58 -6.28 -8.33
CA HIS A 130 13.68 -5.35 -9.43
C HIS A 130 12.66 -4.21 -9.28
N ARG A 131 13.15 -3.00 -9.08
CA ARG A 131 12.33 -1.80 -8.97
C ARG A 131 12.44 -0.92 -10.21
N LEU A 132 11.44 -0.06 -10.42
CA LEU A 132 11.40 0.85 -11.56
C LEU A 132 12.61 1.81 -11.52
N GLY A 133 13.41 1.81 -12.58
CA GLY A 133 14.48 2.76 -12.81
C GLY A 133 14.05 3.89 -13.75
N SER A 134 13.49 3.55 -14.92
CA SER A 134 13.00 4.53 -15.88
C SER A 134 11.91 3.97 -16.79
N VAL A 135 11.20 4.88 -17.45
CA VAL A 135 10.10 4.58 -18.37
C VAL A 135 10.38 5.23 -19.72
N GLU A 136 10.16 4.49 -20.79
CA GLU A 136 10.21 5.00 -22.15
C GLU A 136 8.79 5.08 -22.74
N THR A 137 8.41 6.24 -23.22
CA THR A 137 7.12 6.48 -23.86
C THR A 137 7.30 7.01 -25.28
N ALA A 138 6.42 6.62 -26.18
CA ALA A 138 6.37 7.16 -27.53
C ALA A 138 4.93 7.18 -28.04
N GLY A 139 4.53 8.29 -28.67
CA GLY A 139 3.22 8.43 -29.28
C GLY A 139 2.03 8.18 -28.34
N GLY A 140 2.14 8.56 -27.06
CA GLY A 140 1.10 8.33 -26.06
C GLY A 140 0.97 6.86 -25.61
N ARG A 141 2.03 6.07 -25.72
CA ARG A 141 2.10 4.67 -25.27
C ARG A 141 3.40 4.44 -24.49
N LEU A 142 3.34 3.58 -23.51
CA LEU A 142 4.51 2.96 -22.89
C LEU A 142 5.15 2.02 -23.93
N VAL A 143 6.46 2.14 -24.12
CA VAL A 143 7.25 1.28 -25.01
C VAL A 143 8.04 0.26 -24.22
N SER A 144 8.70 0.71 -23.16
CA SER A 144 9.49 -0.16 -22.29
C SER A 144 9.68 0.47 -20.91
N ILE A 145 10.02 -0.37 -19.95
CA ILE A 145 10.52 0.03 -18.65
C ILE A 145 11.93 -0.52 -18.45
N THR A 146 12.77 0.25 -17.75
CA THR A 146 14.08 -0.20 -17.28
C THR A 146 14.01 -0.39 -15.78
N LEU A 147 14.56 -1.48 -15.30
CA LEU A 147 14.51 -1.88 -13.91
C LEU A 147 15.90 -1.87 -13.30
N ASP A 148 16.00 -1.41 -12.07
CA ASP A 148 17.18 -1.51 -11.23
C ASP A 148 17.10 -2.76 -10.35
N TYR A 149 18.18 -3.54 -10.29
CA TYR A 149 18.32 -4.60 -9.30
C TYR A 149 18.67 -3.98 -7.94
N ALA A 150 17.80 -4.16 -6.96
CA ALA A 150 17.86 -3.51 -5.66
C ALA A 150 17.32 -4.42 -4.54
N PRO A 151 18.06 -5.48 -4.18
CA PRO A 151 17.62 -6.43 -3.18
C PRO A 151 17.38 -5.74 -1.83
N PRO A 152 16.23 -5.95 -1.17
CA PRO A 152 15.95 -5.41 0.15
C PRO A 152 16.89 -6.00 1.21
N GLY A 153 17.01 -5.33 2.35
CA GLY A 153 17.72 -5.84 3.52
C GLY A 153 17.16 -7.16 4.04
N ILE A 154 17.88 -7.80 4.96
CA ILE A 154 17.42 -9.02 5.63
C ILE A 154 16.12 -8.79 6.43
N ASP A 155 15.89 -7.58 6.87
CA ASP A 155 14.70 -7.13 7.57
C ASP A 155 13.53 -6.76 6.62
N GLY A 156 13.71 -6.92 5.31
CA GLY A 156 12.74 -6.51 4.28
C GLY A 156 12.79 -5.03 3.91
N CYS A 157 13.66 -4.23 4.54
CA CYS A 157 13.78 -2.80 4.23
C CYS A 157 14.20 -2.58 2.77
N PRO A 158 13.48 -1.78 1.99
CA PRO A 158 13.88 -1.45 0.62
C PRO A 158 15.28 -0.84 0.57
N ALA A 159 16.11 -1.30 -0.37
CA ALA A 159 17.46 -0.76 -0.54
C ALA A 159 17.42 0.73 -0.92
N ALA A 160 18.15 1.57 -0.17
CA ALA A 160 18.25 3.00 -0.47
C ALA A 160 18.88 3.28 -1.84
N LYS A 161 19.81 2.41 -2.29
CA LYS A 161 20.48 2.48 -3.60
C LYS A 161 20.38 1.12 -4.29
N ALA A 162 20.25 1.15 -5.61
CA ALA A 162 20.36 -0.05 -6.43
C ALA A 162 21.80 -0.57 -6.42
N THR A 163 21.95 -1.90 -6.41
CA THR A 163 23.24 -2.58 -6.59
C THR A 163 23.53 -2.85 -8.06
N GLY A 164 22.48 -2.95 -8.90
CA GLY A 164 22.55 -3.08 -10.35
C GLY A 164 21.60 -2.09 -11.02
N PRO A 165 22.04 -0.85 -11.28
CA PRO A 165 21.21 0.11 -12.02
C PRO A 165 21.01 -0.38 -13.46
N ALA A 166 19.82 -0.15 -14.04
CA ALA A 166 19.45 -0.58 -15.39
C ALA A 166 19.73 -2.07 -15.66
N ALA A 167 19.47 -2.95 -14.66
CA ALA A 167 19.78 -4.38 -14.75
C ALA A 167 18.91 -5.12 -15.77
N ALA A 168 17.66 -4.70 -15.95
CA ALA A 168 16.72 -5.32 -16.88
C ALA A 168 15.91 -4.28 -17.64
N ARG A 169 15.46 -4.64 -18.86
CA ARG A 169 14.53 -3.84 -19.67
C ARG A 169 13.40 -4.73 -20.17
N ILE A 170 12.17 -4.31 -19.95
CA ILE A 170 10.97 -5.01 -20.38
C ILE A 170 10.26 -4.18 -21.47
N ARG A 171 9.99 -4.79 -22.63
CA ARG A 171 9.08 -4.27 -23.65
C ARG A 171 7.78 -5.04 -23.60
N ALA A 172 6.64 -4.34 -23.69
CA ALA A 172 5.34 -4.99 -23.70
C ALA A 172 4.31 -4.24 -24.56
N ARG A 173 3.23 -4.93 -24.93
CA ARG A 173 2.11 -4.34 -25.68
C ARG A 173 1.19 -3.56 -24.73
N VAL A 174 0.94 -4.12 -23.53
CA VAL A 174 0.15 -3.50 -22.47
C VAL A 174 0.92 -3.58 -21.14
N PHE A 175 0.82 -2.53 -20.33
CA PHE A 175 1.41 -2.44 -19.01
C PHE A 175 0.31 -2.35 -17.96
N ILE A 176 0.56 -2.96 -16.78
CA ILE A 176 -0.34 -2.88 -15.60
C ILE A 176 0.48 -2.42 -14.42
N ASP A 177 0.13 -1.27 -13.82
CA ASP A 177 0.70 -0.82 -12.55
C ASP A 177 -0.14 -1.34 -11.39
N ALA A 178 0.30 -2.45 -10.81
CA ALA A 178 -0.32 -3.07 -9.64
C ALA A 178 0.46 -2.80 -8.34
N SER A 179 1.37 -1.82 -8.34
CA SER A 179 2.10 -1.40 -7.14
C SER A 179 1.21 -0.60 -6.19
N TYR A 180 1.54 -0.60 -4.89
CA TYR A 180 0.83 0.22 -3.89
C TYR A 180 1.18 1.70 -4.01
N GLU A 181 2.26 2.06 -4.68
CA GLU A 181 2.77 3.42 -4.84
C GLU A 181 2.34 4.11 -6.13
N GLY A 182 2.02 3.36 -7.19
CA GLY A 182 1.72 3.88 -8.52
C GLY A 182 2.95 4.46 -9.23
N ASP A 183 4.11 3.81 -9.08
CA ASP A 183 5.37 4.32 -9.61
C ASP A 183 5.45 4.23 -11.14
N LEU A 184 4.91 3.17 -11.74
CA LEU A 184 4.88 3.04 -13.20
C LEU A 184 3.94 4.06 -13.83
N MET A 185 2.77 4.26 -13.23
CA MET A 185 1.80 5.29 -13.64
C MET A 185 2.44 6.69 -13.62
N ALA A 186 3.10 7.03 -12.50
CA ALA A 186 3.77 8.31 -12.36
C ALA A 186 4.95 8.47 -13.33
N GLY A 187 5.77 7.41 -13.51
CA GLY A 187 6.87 7.36 -14.46
C GLY A 187 6.42 7.49 -15.92
N ALA A 188 5.22 7.05 -16.24
CA ALA A 188 4.60 7.19 -17.56
C ALA A 188 4.09 8.62 -17.83
N GLY A 189 4.13 9.52 -16.84
CA GLY A 189 3.62 10.89 -16.96
C GLY A 189 2.09 10.99 -16.85
N VAL A 190 1.41 9.93 -16.39
CA VAL A 190 -0.04 9.97 -16.15
C VAL A 190 -0.33 10.86 -14.94
N PRO A 191 -1.28 11.80 -15.02
CA PRO A 191 -1.66 12.66 -13.89
C PRO A 191 -2.16 11.88 -12.68
N TRP A 192 -1.75 12.30 -11.49
CA TRP A 192 -2.11 11.69 -10.21
C TRP A 192 -2.21 12.74 -9.09
N CYS A 193 -2.79 12.35 -7.98
CA CYS A 193 -2.84 13.15 -6.76
C CYS A 193 -2.46 12.31 -5.54
N VAL A 194 -2.13 13.01 -4.44
CA VAL A 194 -1.91 12.46 -3.09
C VAL A 194 -2.70 13.28 -2.08
N GLY A 195 -2.74 12.83 -0.84
CA GLY A 195 -3.46 13.54 0.22
C GLY A 195 -4.98 13.36 0.11
N ARG A 196 -5.72 14.31 0.65
CA ARG A 196 -7.19 14.33 0.68
C ARG A 196 -7.71 15.56 -0.05
N GLU A 197 -8.62 15.37 -0.97
CA GLU A 197 -9.32 16.44 -1.67
C GLU A 197 -10.20 17.22 -0.69
N SER A 198 -10.53 18.48 -1.04
CA SER A 198 -11.56 19.23 -0.33
C SER A 198 -12.94 18.60 -0.57
N ALA A 199 -13.86 18.79 0.37
CA ALA A 199 -15.26 18.37 0.21
C ALA A 199 -15.89 18.95 -1.07
N ALA A 200 -15.51 20.16 -1.46
CA ALA A 200 -16.02 20.83 -2.66
C ALA A 200 -15.50 20.22 -3.98
N ALA A 201 -14.37 19.49 -3.98
CA ALA A 201 -13.77 18.97 -5.20
C ALA A 201 -14.70 18.00 -5.95
N TYR A 202 -15.35 17.10 -5.21
CA TYR A 202 -16.29 16.11 -5.73
C TYR A 202 -17.65 16.15 -5.01
N ASN A 203 -17.92 17.20 -4.24
CA ASN A 203 -19.13 17.35 -3.41
C ASN A 203 -19.30 16.16 -2.41
N GLU A 204 -18.22 15.70 -1.82
CA GLU A 204 -18.21 14.56 -0.90
C GLU A 204 -18.31 15.02 0.55
N SER A 205 -19.33 14.55 1.27
CA SER A 205 -19.57 14.91 2.68
C SER A 205 -18.49 14.36 3.63
N LEU A 206 -17.74 13.31 3.22
CA LEU A 206 -16.70 12.66 4.02
C LEU A 206 -15.28 13.08 3.63
N ALA A 207 -15.09 14.05 2.74
CA ALA A 207 -13.76 14.46 2.29
C ALA A 207 -13.13 15.58 3.15
N GLY A 208 -11.83 15.75 3.00
CA GLY A 208 -11.04 16.83 3.57
C GLY A 208 -10.71 16.69 5.05
N VAL A 209 -10.33 17.81 5.65
CA VAL A 209 -10.05 17.92 7.10
C VAL A 209 -11.33 17.66 7.88
N ARG A 210 -11.27 16.75 8.87
CA ARG A 210 -12.46 16.38 9.65
C ARG A 210 -12.15 15.52 10.88
N ASN A 211 -13.19 15.26 11.67
CA ASN A 211 -13.18 14.28 12.76
C ASN A 211 -12.00 14.46 13.72
N LEU A 212 -11.97 15.62 14.38
CA LEU A 212 -11.05 15.88 15.48
C LEU A 212 -11.52 15.13 16.72
N ARG A 213 -10.63 14.30 17.29
CA ARG A 213 -10.87 13.63 18.55
C ARG A 213 -9.78 13.99 19.53
N SER A 214 -10.13 14.79 20.54
CA SER A 214 -9.21 15.22 21.61
C SER A 214 -9.08 14.17 22.70
N PHE A 215 -7.90 14.10 23.29
CA PHE A 215 -7.54 13.27 24.42
C PHE A 215 -7.04 14.15 25.55
N ASP A 216 -7.27 13.76 26.80
CA ASP A 216 -6.77 14.50 27.95
C ASP A 216 -5.26 14.23 28.13
N LEU A 217 -4.48 14.69 27.16
CA LEU A 217 -3.04 14.48 27.03
C LEU A 217 -2.38 15.79 26.62
N ASP A 218 -1.41 16.23 27.44
CA ASP A 218 -0.66 17.46 27.21
C ASP A 218 0.33 17.30 26.05
N PRO A 219 0.32 18.22 25.05
CA PRO A 219 1.16 18.11 23.85
C PRO A 219 2.56 18.73 23.98
N TYR A 220 2.84 19.50 25.04
CA TYR A 220 4.02 20.36 25.12
C TYR A 220 5.23 19.64 25.74
N VAL A 221 6.44 20.07 25.40
CA VAL A 221 7.68 19.54 25.98
C VAL A 221 7.65 19.69 27.51
N ARG A 222 7.38 20.89 28.02
CA ARG A 222 7.05 21.13 29.43
C ARG A 222 5.53 21.16 29.59
N PRO A 223 4.94 20.26 30.39
CA PRO A 223 3.49 20.22 30.56
C PRO A 223 2.90 21.60 30.95
N GLY A 224 1.81 21.97 30.26
CA GLY A 224 1.11 23.24 30.45
C GLY A 224 1.80 24.47 29.90
N ASP A 225 2.96 24.33 29.25
CA ASP A 225 3.72 25.47 28.71
C ASP A 225 3.85 25.42 27.18
N PRO A 226 2.97 26.10 26.44
CA PRO A 226 3.03 26.18 24.98
C PRO A 226 4.36 26.74 24.42
N SER A 227 5.04 27.61 25.20
CA SER A 227 6.30 28.22 24.77
C SER A 227 7.46 27.21 24.71
N SER A 228 7.31 26.05 25.34
CA SER A 228 8.32 24.98 25.34
C SER A 228 8.39 24.17 24.03
N GLY A 229 7.44 24.40 23.11
CA GLY A 229 7.31 23.64 21.87
C GLY A 229 6.53 22.33 22.02
N LEU A 230 6.25 21.67 20.90
CA LEU A 230 5.49 20.44 20.84
C LEU A 230 6.38 19.21 21.01
N LEU A 231 5.84 18.18 21.62
CA LEU A 231 6.46 16.85 21.65
C LEU A 231 6.57 16.28 20.22
N PRO A 232 7.62 15.49 19.94
CA PRO A 232 7.71 14.75 18.67
C PRO A 232 6.44 13.94 18.38
N MET A 233 6.16 13.68 17.11
CA MET A 233 4.98 13.04 16.55
C MET A 233 3.75 13.95 16.43
N ILE A 234 3.72 15.13 17.03
CA ILE A 234 2.63 16.10 16.88
C ILE A 234 2.96 17.03 15.71
N ASP A 235 2.03 17.15 14.78
CA ASP A 235 2.15 18.04 13.62
C ASP A 235 1.97 19.50 14.08
N PRO A 236 2.95 20.38 13.83
CA PRO A 236 2.87 21.78 14.19
C PRO A 236 1.95 22.60 13.26
N GLU A 237 1.55 22.06 12.09
CA GLU A 237 0.67 22.79 11.18
C GLU A 237 -0.73 22.95 11.78
N PRO A 238 -1.30 24.16 11.75
CA PRO A 238 -2.66 24.39 12.21
C PRO A 238 -3.67 23.50 11.49
N VAL A 239 -4.74 23.14 12.19
CA VAL A 239 -5.85 22.42 11.59
C VAL A 239 -6.62 23.37 10.68
N GLY A 240 -6.74 23.03 9.40
CA GLY A 240 -7.55 23.79 8.45
C GLY A 240 -9.04 23.71 8.74
N PRO A 241 -9.87 24.53 8.07
CA PRO A 241 -11.33 24.45 8.17
C PRO A 241 -11.85 23.05 7.82
N ALA A 242 -12.95 22.63 8.45
CA ALA A 242 -13.60 21.37 8.13
C ALA A 242 -13.94 21.30 6.62
N GLY A 243 -13.63 20.16 6.00
CA GLY A 243 -13.81 19.94 4.57
C GLY A 243 -12.74 20.58 3.66
N SER A 244 -11.72 21.26 4.19
CA SER A 244 -10.59 21.75 3.37
C SER A 244 -9.68 20.59 2.95
N ALA A 245 -8.97 20.74 1.80
CA ALA A 245 -7.98 19.78 1.35
C ALA A 245 -6.83 19.63 2.36
N SER A 246 -6.19 18.46 2.37
CA SER A 246 -5.04 18.19 3.24
C SER A 246 -4.04 17.30 2.51
N ARG A 247 -2.75 17.57 2.68
CA ARG A 247 -1.67 16.70 2.17
C ARG A 247 -1.55 15.37 2.94
N HIS A 248 -2.11 15.31 4.12
CA HIS A 248 -2.04 14.15 4.99
C HIS A 248 -3.07 13.10 4.58
N THR A 249 -2.62 11.86 4.48
CA THR A 249 -3.45 10.67 4.27
C THR A 249 -3.40 9.78 5.51
N MET A 250 -4.10 8.65 5.48
CA MET A 250 -4.15 7.72 6.62
C MET A 250 -2.81 7.06 6.94
N ALA A 251 -2.53 6.87 8.22
CA ALA A 251 -1.28 6.27 8.70
C ALA A 251 -1.07 4.84 8.19
N TYR A 252 0.19 4.51 7.89
CA TYR A 252 0.64 3.15 7.56
C TYR A 252 0.90 2.34 8.83
N ASN A 253 1.16 1.03 8.70
CA ASN A 253 1.65 0.20 9.79
C ASN A 253 2.33 -1.07 9.26
N PHE A 254 2.91 -1.86 10.19
CA PHE A 254 3.23 -3.26 9.97
C PHE A 254 2.17 -4.16 10.60
N ARG A 255 1.94 -5.33 9.99
CA ARG A 255 1.04 -6.36 10.50
C ARG A 255 1.84 -7.46 11.17
N LEU A 256 2.20 -7.24 12.44
CA LEU A 256 2.92 -8.23 13.21
C LEU A 256 2.02 -9.42 13.58
N GLN A 257 2.61 -10.60 13.56
CA GLN A 257 1.98 -11.82 14.05
C GLN A 257 2.68 -12.21 15.35
N PHE A 258 1.91 -12.41 16.42
CA PHE A 258 2.44 -12.69 17.74
C PHE A 258 1.96 -14.04 18.28
N VAL A 259 2.83 -14.63 19.10
CA VAL A 259 2.55 -15.79 19.97
C VAL A 259 2.88 -15.44 21.43
N GLY A 260 2.64 -16.36 22.34
CA GLY A 260 2.91 -16.19 23.76
C GLY A 260 4.38 -15.92 24.08
N PRO A 261 4.66 -15.53 25.35
CA PRO A 261 6.02 -15.28 25.80
C PRO A 261 6.91 -16.53 25.66
N GLY A 262 8.04 -16.38 24.95
CA GLY A 262 8.99 -17.48 24.74
C GLY A 262 8.60 -18.54 23.71
N GLU A 263 7.43 -18.43 23.06
CA GLU A 263 6.97 -19.36 22.03
C GLU A 263 7.51 -19.05 20.63
N GLY A 264 8.12 -17.89 20.44
CA GLY A 264 8.62 -17.44 19.17
C GLY A 264 9.91 -16.63 19.26
N ARG A 265 10.23 -15.91 18.18
CA ARG A 265 11.41 -15.05 18.11
C ARG A 265 11.18 -13.76 18.90
N PRO A 266 12.11 -13.31 19.76
CA PRO A 266 12.02 -12.02 20.41
C PRO A 266 11.90 -10.86 19.40
N VAL A 267 11.08 -9.86 19.71
CA VAL A 267 11.07 -8.61 18.94
C VAL A 267 12.43 -7.92 19.17
N PRO A 268 13.16 -7.53 18.09
CA PRO A 268 14.44 -6.87 18.24
C PRO A 268 14.33 -5.59 19.08
N ALA A 269 15.33 -5.33 19.91
CA ALA A 269 15.39 -4.10 20.70
C ALA A 269 15.39 -2.85 19.80
N PRO A 270 14.70 -1.77 20.19
CA PRO A 270 14.72 -0.53 19.41
C PRO A 270 16.08 0.17 19.52
N SER A 271 16.40 1.01 18.51
CA SER A 271 17.53 1.92 18.57
C SER A 271 17.30 3.03 19.61
N GLU A 272 18.33 3.37 20.40
CA GLU A 272 18.28 4.44 21.39
C GLU A 272 17.97 5.80 20.75
N GLU A 273 18.51 6.08 19.57
CA GLU A 273 18.25 7.31 18.82
C GLU A 273 16.76 7.52 18.55
N TYR A 274 16.07 6.48 18.10
CA TYR A 274 14.63 6.56 17.85
C TYR A 274 13.83 6.59 19.16
N ALA A 275 14.23 5.82 20.17
CA ALA A 275 13.53 5.75 21.44
C ALA A 275 13.42 7.12 22.15
N ALA A 276 14.39 8.02 21.95
CA ALA A 276 14.36 9.37 22.50
C ALA A 276 13.19 10.22 21.98
N ARG A 277 12.67 9.93 20.78
CA ARG A 277 11.56 10.67 20.16
C ARG A 277 10.18 10.30 20.69
N TYR A 278 10.08 9.34 21.62
CA TYR A 278 8.81 8.77 22.09
C TYR A 278 8.33 9.32 23.43
N ALA A 279 8.68 10.57 23.74
CA ALA A 279 8.21 11.24 24.97
C ALA A 279 6.68 11.34 25.04
N LEU A 280 6.01 11.54 23.90
CA LEU A 280 4.54 11.56 23.83
C LEU A 280 3.93 10.22 24.23
N VAL A 281 4.51 9.09 23.77
CA VAL A 281 4.02 7.74 24.09
C VAL A 281 4.19 7.46 25.58
N ARG A 282 5.35 7.82 26.19
CA ARG A 282 5.58 7.67 27.64
C ARG A 282 4.55 8.47 28.44
N ARG A 283 4.35 9.73 28.09
CA ARG A 283 3.34 10.59 28.72
C ARG A 283 1.94 9.99 28.57
N ALA A 284 1.59 9.48 27.40
CA ALA A 284 0.30 8.83 27.17
C ALA A 284 0.10 7.60 28.07
N LEU A 285 1.12 6.75 28.21
CA LEU A 285 1.08 5.57 29.10
C LEU A 285 0.94 5.95 30.57
N GLU A 286 1.61 7.03 31.00
CA GLU A 286 1.54 7.56 32.38
C GLU A 286 0.18 8.21 32.67
N THR A 287 -0.42 8.89 31.68
CA THR A 287 -1.71 9.57 31.84
C THR A 287 -2.88 8.59 31.80
N ASN A 288 -2.95 7.76 30.78
CA ASN A 288 -3.96 6.73 30.62
C ASN A 288 -3.46 5.67 29.62
N ARG A 289 -3.23 4.45 30.09
CA ARG A 289 -2.74 3.35 29.25
C ARG A 289 -3.63 3.07 28.04
N ALA A 290 -4.93 3.33 28.12
CA ALA A 290 -5.85 3.17 26.98
C ALA A 290 -5.54 4.11 25.81
N PHE A 291 -4.75 5.18 26.03
CA PHE A 291 -4.30 6.07 24.96
C PHE A 291 -3.27 5.43 24.02
N VAL A 292 -2.74 4.26 24.38
CA VAL A 292 -1.74 3.54 23.59
C VAL A 292 -2.27 2.16 23.20
N GLY A 293 -2.55 1.98 21.92
CA GLY A 293 -3.05 0.74 21.35
C GLY A 293 -1.91 -0.21 20.96
N TRP A 294 -1.80 -1.34 21.65
CA TRP A 294 -0.83 -2.40 21.39
C TRP A 294 -1.33 -3.75 21.96
N PRO A 295 -0.99 -4.93 21.40
CA PRO A 295 0.10 -5.23 20.47
C PRO A 295 -0.30 -5.48 19.02
N ASN A 296 -1.58 -5.50 18.64
CA ASN A 296 -2.07 -6.06 17.37
C ASN A 296 -1.71 -5.27 16.10
N GLY A 297 -0.90 -4.22 16.20
CA GLY A 297 -0.49 -3.40 15.05
C GLY A 297 -1.62 -2.58 14.41
N ASN A 298 -2.87 -2.78 14.82
CA ASN A 298 -4.00 -1.99 14.39
C ASN A 298 -4.22 -0.79 15.31
N TYR A 299 -4.72 0.29 14.72
CA TYR A 299 -5.26 1.41 15.45
C TYR A 299 -6.63 1.04 16.04
N ASN A 300 -6.89 1.47 17.27
CA ASN A 300 -8.23 1.48 17.81
C ASN A 300 -8.62 2.92 18.16
N ARG A 301 -9.90 3.27 18.02
CA ARG A 301 -10.40 4.64 18.19
C ARG A 301 -10.20 5.23 19.60
N GLN A 302 -9.92 4.40 20.59
CA GLN A 302 -9.64 4.82 21.97
C GLN A 302 -8.17 5.23 22.17
N SER A 303 -7.30 4.94 21.19
CA SER A 303 -5.87 5.22 21.27
C SER A 303 -5.49 6.50 20.55
N VAL A 304 -4.54 7.23 21.08
CA VAL A 304 -3.85 8.35 20.40
C VAL A 304 -2.80 7.79 19.46
N ILE A 305 -2.10 6.76 19.92
CA ILE A 305 -0.98 6.13 19.22
C ILE A 305 -1.19 4.61 19.23
N SER A 306 -0.86 3.97 18.12
CA SER A 306 -0.91 2.51 18.00
C SER A 306 0.22 2.02 17.07
N GLY A 307 0.02 0.98 16.29
CA GLY A 307 1.01 0.46 15.34
C GLY A 307 1.34 1.41 14.16
N GLY A 308 0.69 2.56 14.04
CA GLY A 308 0.97 3.58 13.04
C GLY A 308 1.43 4.90 13.64
N ILE A 309 2.17 5.70 12.88
CA ILE A 309 2.63 7.06 13.25
C ILE A 309 1.82 8.05 12.39
N PRO A 310 0.71 8.61 12.90
CA PRO A 310 -0.09 9.55 12.11
C PRO A 310 0.74 10.78 11.69
N GLY A 311 0.69 11.12 10.41
CA GLY A 311 1.43 12.23 9.79
C GLY A 311 2.72 11.81 9.08
N ARG A 312 3.39 10.75 9.50
CA ARG A 312 4.72 10.36 8.99
C ARG A 312 4.69 9.74 7.60
N GLN A 313 3.54 9.21 7.16
CA GLN A 313 3.33 8.65 5.82
C GLN A 313 3.25 9.71 4.72
N SER A 314 3.03 10.99 5.07
CA SER A 314 3.00 12.09 4.11
C SER A 314 4.34 12.20 3.39
N GLY A 315 4.31 12.27 2.08
CA GLY A 315 5.50 12.29 1.23
C GLY A 315 6.02 10.92 0.79
N TYR A 316 5.63 9.79 1.42
CA TYR A 316 6.14 8.46 1.05
C TYR A 316 5.94 8.13 -0.44
N ALA A 317 4.77 8.43 -0.98
CA ALA A 317 4.46 8.15 -2.38
C ALA A 317 5.36 8.92 -3.35
N GLU A 318 5.77 10.14 -3.00
CA GLU A 318 6.57 11.04 -3.82
C GLU A 318 8.08 10.90 -3.57
N ALA A 319 8.46 10.21 -2.50
CA ALA A 319 9.83 10.02 -2.04
C ALA A 319 10.65 9.16 -3.01
N ASP A 320 11.94 9.46 -3.09
CA ASP A 320 12.92 8.55 -3.69
C ASP A 320 13.16 7.30 -2.82
N TRP A 321 13.86 6.32 -3.36
CA TRP A 321 14.10 5.07 -2.63
C TRP A 321 14.96 5.24 -1.37
N ARG A 322 15.79 6.27 -1.30
CA ARG A 322 16.56 6.58 -0.08
C ARG A 322 15.65 7.04 1.04
N GLU A 323 14.72 7.93 0.70
CA GLU A 323 13.76 8.45 1.66
C GLU A 323 12.72 7.39 2.04
N ARG A 324 12.20 6.61 1.09
CA ARG A 324 11.32 5.46 1.38
C ARG A 324 11.96 4.45 2.31
N SER A 325 13.24 4.13 2.11
CA SER A 325 14.02 3.27 3.01
C SER A 325 14.10 3.86 4.43
N ALA A 326 14.33 5.17 4.55
CA ALA A 326 14.38 5.85 5.85
C ALA A 326 13.00 5.84 6.55
N ILE A 327 11.94 6.14 5.82
CA ILE A 327 10.56 6.08 6.32
C ILE A 327 10.21 4.65 6.76
N TRP A 328 10.54 3.63 5.96
CA TRP A 328 10.30 2.23 6.31
C TRP A 328 10.99 1.85 7.63
N ARG A 329 12.24 2.24 7.81
CA ARG A 329 13.00 1.99 9.06
C ARG A 329 12.37 2.69 10.26
N GLU A 330 11.88 3.90 10.09
CA GLU A 330 11.20 4.62 11.16
C GLU A 330 9.94 3.88 11.64
N TRP A 331 9.17 3.27 10.71
CA TRP A 331 8.05 2.40 11.07
C TRP A 331 8.49 1.10 11.74
N SER A 332 9.55 0.47 11.27
CA SER A 332 10.14 -0.71 11.91
C SER A 332 10.59 -0.40 13.34
N GLU A 333 11.29 0.72 13.55
CA GLU A 333 11.68 1.18 14.89
C GLU A 333 10.45 1.54 15.76
N HIS A 334 9.41 2.15 15.16
CA HIS A 334 8.18 2.44 15.88
C HIS A 334 7.56 1.19 16.53
N VAL A 335 7.40 0.11 15.79
CA VAL A 335 6.79 -1.11 16.35
C VAL A 335 7.66 -1.75 17.43
N ARG A 336 8.99 -1.68 17.31
CA ARG A 336 9.95 -2.14 18.34
C ARG A 336 9.84 -1.31 19.60
N ILE A 337 9.77 0.02 19.46
CA ILE A 337 9.64 0.94 20.59
C ILE A 337 8.29 0.76 21.30
N MET A 338 7.21 0.63 20.53
CA MET A 338 5.88 0.38 21.09
C MET A 338 5.84 -0.93 21.86
N HIS A 339 6.44 -2.00 21.33
CA HIS A 339 6.57 -3.27 22.03
C HIS A 339 7.30 -3.11 23.37
N ALA A 340 8.45 -2.43 23.36
CA ALA A 340 9.26 -2.21 24.56
C ALA A 340 8.55 -1.31 25.60
N LEU A 341 8.00 -0.16 25.17
CA LEU A 341 7.37 0.82 26.08
C LEU A 341 6.08 0.29 26.72
N THR A 342 5.33 -0.53 26.01
CA THR A 342 4.10 -1.12 26.56
C THR A 342 4.36 -2.31 27.48
N GLY A 343 5.62 -2.75 27.62
CA GLY A 343 5.99 -3.91 28.43
C GLY A 343 5.43 -5.22 27.86
N SER A 344 5.21 -5.29 26.53
CA SER A 344 4.75 -6.51 25.88
C SER A 344 5.79 -7.61 25.99
N THR A 345 5.37 -8.80 26.39
CA THR A 345 6.21 -10.01 26.48
C THR A 345 5.98 -10.98 25.32
N GLN A 346 5.07 -10.64 24.40
CA GLN A 346 4.79 -11.46 23.22
C GLN A 346 6.01 -11.52 22.30
N THR A 347 6.11 -12.62 21.57
CA THR A 347 7.20 -12.88 20.62
C THR A 347 6.65 -13.01 19.21
N LEU A 348 7.48 -12.76 18.19
CA LEU A 348 7.11 -12.90 16.79
C LEU A 348 6.81 -14.37 16.50
N LYS A 349 5.70 -14.60 15.79
CA LYS A 349 5.25 -15.95 15.43
C LYS A 349 6.25 -16.61 14.48
N PRO A 350 6.79 -17.80 14.82
CA PRO A 350 7.82 -18.44 14.03
C PRO A 350 7.27 -18.96 12.69
N GLY A 351 8.09 -18.87 11.64
CA GLY A 351 7.79 -19.40 10.31
C GLY A 351 6.89 -18.53 9.43
N GLU A 352 6.34 -17.41 9.96
CA GLU A 352 5.49 -16.52 9.16
C GLU A 352 6.28 -15.73 8.11
N TYR A 353 7.52 -15.34 8.43
CA TYR A 353 8.40 -14.59 7.55
C TYR A 353 9.86 -15.10 7.67
N PRO A 354 10.17 -16.31 7.19
CA PRO A 354 11.47 -16.93 7.41
C PRO A 354 12.63 -16.17 6.74
N ASP A 355 12.33 -15.40 5.68
CA ASP A 355 13.29 -14.60 4.93
C ASP A 355 13.58 -13.22 5.55
N SER A 356 12.85 -12.84 6.62
CA SER A 356 13.02 -11.58 7.34
C SER A 356 12.98 -11.76 8.87
N GLU A 357 13.48 -12.90 9.36
CA GLU A 357 13.58 -13.20 10.79
C GLU A 357 12.25 -13.12 11.53
N ASP A 358 11.17 -13.53 10.88
CA ASP A 358 9.78 -13.46 11.34
C ASP A 358 9.25 -12.03 11.59
N PHE A 359 10.02 -10.99 11.21
CA PHE A 359 9.53 -9.62 11.19
C PHE A 359 8.80 -9.36 9.86
N PRO A 360 7.58 -8.72 9.86
CA PRO A 360 6.83 -8.50 8.63
C PRO A 360 7.60 -7.54 7.70
N PRO A 361 7.98 -7.98 6.48
CA PRO A 361 8.80 -7.17 5.59
C PRO A 361 7.97 -6.20 4.74
N GLN A 362 6.63 -6.29 4.79
CA GLN A 362 5.73 -5.45 4.00
C GLN A 362 5.16 -4.30 4.85
N LEU A 363 5.54 -3.08 4.53
CA LEU A 363 4.83 -1.91 5.05
C LEU A 363 3.43 -1.83 4.46
N TYR A 364 2.39 -1.75 5.30
CA TYR A 364 1.01 -1.59 4.85
C TYR A 364 0.76 -0.16 4.36
N ILE A 365 1.00 0.05 3.09
CA ILE A 365 0.70 1.30 2.39
C ILE A 365 -0.79 1.31 2.10
N ARG A 366 -1.56 1.96 2.98
CA ARG A 366 -3.03 1.99 2.84
C ARG A 366 -3.51 2.85 1.69
N LEU A 367 -2.77 3.92 1.40
CA LEU A 367 -3.10 4.86 0.35
C LEU A 367 -1.86 5.68 -0.01
N ALA A 368 -1.54 5.72 -1.31
CA ALA A 368 -0.43 6.49 -1.85
C ALA A 368 -0.94 7.44 -2.94
N ARG A 369 -0.42 7.31 -4.18
CA ARG A 369 -0.96 8.05 -5.32
C ARG A 369 -2.34 7.52 -5.71
N ARG A 370 -3.14 8.38 -6.29
CA ARG A 370 -4.38 8.04 -6.98
C ARG A 370 -4.34 8.65 -8.36
N MET A 371 -4.64 7.85 -9.37
CA MET A 371 -4.70 8.31 -10.77
C MET A 371 -5.78 9.39 -10.94
N LEU A 372 -5.54 10.36 -11.79
CA LEU A 372 -6.54 11.29 -12.32
C LEU A 372 -6.93 10.82 -13.72
N GLY A 373 -7.64 9.70 -13.78
CA GLY A 373 -7.94 8.96 -14.99
C GLY A 373 -9.19 9.44 -15.75
N ALA A 374 -9.71 8.53 -16.57
CA ALA A 374 -10.89 8.82 -17.41
C ALA A 374 -12.17 9.00 -16.59
N TYR A 375 -12.27 8.38 -15.42
CA TYR A 375 -13.36 8.50 -14.48
C TYR A 375 -12.83 8.43 -13.06
N VAL A 376 -13.27 9.31 -12.18
CA VAL A 376 -12.90 9.32 -10.76
C VAL A 376 -14.05 8.72 -9.96
N MET A 377 -13.84 7.54 -9.35
CA MET A 377 -14.79 6.97 -8.38
C MET A 377 -14.89 7.87 -7.15
N THR A 378 -16.10 8.11 -6.68
CA THR A 378 -16.38 9.02 -5.56
C THR A 378 -17.30 8.38 -4.51
N GLN A 379 -17.55 9.09 -3.40
CA GLN A 379 -18.53 8.69 -2.39
C GLN A 379 -19.91 8.43 -2.99
N HIS A 380 -20.29 9.17 -4.04
CA HIS A 380 -21.59 9.05 -4.71
C HIS A 380 -21.77 7.73 -5.43
N ASP A 381 -20.68 7.17 -6.01
CA ASP A 381 -20.69 5.85 -6.62
C ASP A 381 -20.89 4.75 -5.57
N LEU A 382 -20.23 4.87 -4.42
CA LEU A 382 -20.40 3.95 -3.30
C LEU A 382 -21.85 3.97 -2.76
N ALA A 383 -22.47 5.14 -2.76
CA ALA A 383 -23.83 5.36 -2.27
C ALA A 383 -24.93 4.97 -3.28
N TYR A 384 -24.56 4.51 -4.48
CA TYR A 384 -25.48 4.27 -5.61
C TYR A 384 -26.24 5.52 -6.08
N GLU A 385 -25.65 6.70 -5.89
CA GLU A 385 -26.19 7.96 -6.40
C GLU A 385 -25.84 8.18 -7.88
N THR A 386 -24.85 7.44 -8.39
CA THR A 386 -24.44 7.42 -9.79
C THR A 386 -24.63 6.03 -10.39
N ARG A 387 -24.88 5.97 -11.69
CA ARG A 387 -24.99 4.72 -12.43
C ARG A 387 -23.67 4.37 -13.08
N ILE A 388 -23.18 3.15 -12.84
CA ILE A 388 -22.00 2.57 -13.46
C ILE A 388 -22.46 1.58 -14.55
N ASP A 389 -22.18 1.91 -15.81
CA ASP A 389 -22.54 1.09 -16.98
C ASP A 389 -21.40 0.17 -17.46
N ASP A 390 -20.20 0.34 -16.91
CA ASP A 390 -18.97 -0.40 -17.21
C ASP A 390 -18.37 -1.09 -15.98
N PRO A 391 -19.15 -1.90 -15.20
CA PRO A 391 -18.67 -2.50 -13.97
C PRO A 391 -17.61 -3.57 -14.25
N VAL A 392 -16.53 -3.58 -13.45
CA VAL A 392 -15.47 -4.60 -13.52
C VAL A 392 -15.48 -5.59 -12.36
N GLY A 393 -16.27 -5.33 -11.37
CA GLY A 393 -16.43 -6.11 -10.15
C GLY A 393 -17.09 -5.26 -9.08
N LEU A 394 -17.18 -5.80 -7.86
CA LEU A 394 -17.83 -5.13 -6.73
C LEU A 394 -16.82 -4.77 -5.65
N GLY A 395 -16.95 -3.53 -5.13
CA GLY A 395 -16.38 -3.13 -3.84
C GLY A 395 -17.40 -3.39 -2.73
N PHE A 396 -16.93 -3.62 -1.48
CA PHE A 396 -17.81 -4.11 -0.44
C PHE A 396 -17.41 -3.72 0.99
N TYR A 397 -16.61 -2.68 1.14
CA TYR A 397 -16.19 -2.22 2.46
C TYR A 397 -16.80 -0.87 2.81
N PHE A 398 -16.82 -0.54 4.10
CA PHE A 398 -17.18 0.81 4.54
C PHE A 398 -16.04 1.79 4.28
N VAL A 399 -16.30 3.08 4.31
CA VAL A 399 -15.26 4.11 4.28
C VAL A 399 -14.43 3.99 5.55
N ASP A 400 -13.17 3.57 5.42
CA ASP A 400 -12.25 3.25 6.51
C ASP A 400 -10.98 4.10 6.39
N ILE A 401 -11.00 5.26 7.02
CA ILE A 401 -9.88 6.20 7.07
C ILE A 401 -9.28 6.19 8.47
N TYR A 402 -8.03 5.79 8.58
CA TYR A 402 -7.26 5.84 9.82
C TYR A 402 -6.81 7.27 10.13
N PRO A 403 -6.43 7.58 11.40
CA PRO A 403 -5.90 8.88 11.75
C PRO A 403 -4.81 9.34 10.78
N CYS A 404 -4.93 10.57 10.30
CA CYS A 404 -4.03 11.13 9.30
C CYS A 404 -2.86 11.89 9.94
N ARG A 405 -3.09 12.53 11.11
CA ARG A 405 -2.06 13.21 11.90
C ARG A 405 -2.49 13.40 13.35
N LEU A 406 -1.52 13.70 14.22
CA LEU A 406 -1.74 14.20 15.57
C LEU A 406 -1.58 15.71 15.57
N VAL A 407 -2.51 16.41 16.19
CA VAL A 407 -2.57 17.87 16.22
C VAL A 407 -2.87 18.37 17.63
N VAL A 408 -2.80 19.69 17.83
CA VAL A 408 -3.22 20.32 19.09
C VAL A 408 -4.59 20.98 18.90
N VAL A 409 -5.53 20.66 19.78
CA VAL A 409 -6.85 21.27 19.88
C VAL A 409 -7.10 21.64 21.33
N ASP A 410 -7.38 22.92 21.60
CA ASP A 410 -7.62 23.45 22.96
C ASP A 410 -6.56 23.04 23.98
N GLY A 411 -5.28 23.06 23.58
CA GLY A 411 -4.15 22.70 24.45
C GLY A 411 -3.99 21.20 24.72
N LYS A 412 -4.70 20.34 24.01
CA LYS A 412 -4.65 18.88 24.15
C LYS A 412 -4.27 18.21 22.84
N VAL A 413 -3.71 17.00 22.93
CA VAL A 413 -3.46 16.15 21.75
C VAL A 413 -4.79 15.69 21.17
N ALA A 414 -4.91 15.78 19.85
CA ALA A 414 -6.04 15.24 19.11
C ALA A 414 -5.58 14.42 17.90
N THR A 415 -6.33 13.39 17.53
CA THR A 415 -6.25 12.75 16.23
C THR A 415 -7.12 13.50 15.23
N GLU A 416 -6.67 13.57 13.97
CA GLU A 416 -7.40 14.22 12.88
C GLU A 416 -7.57 13.24 11.72
N GLY A 417 -8.76 13.24 11.09
CA GLY A 417 -9.06 12.59 9.82
C GLY A 417 -9.70 11.21 9.93
N GLU A 418 -9.69 10.56 11.09
CA GLU A 418 -10.30 9.22 11.25
C GLU A 418 -11.78 9.23 10.88
N THR A 419 -12.16 8.35 9.93
CA THR A 419 -13.54 8.25 9.45
C THR A 419 -13.88 6.78 9.22
N ASN A 420 -14.98 6.33 9.84
CA ASN A 420 -15.52 4.97 9.68
C ASN A 420 -17.01 5.10 9.43
N GLU A 421 -17.42 5.08 8.16
CA GLU A 421 -18.81 5.30 7.76
C GLU A 421 -19.29 4.27 6.74
N LEU A 422 -20.43 3.67 7.01
CA LEU A 422 -21.10 2.77 6.08
C LEU A 422 -21.97 3.60 5.11
N VAL A 423 -21.38 3.94 3.97
CA VAL A 423 -22.03 4.77 2.94
C VAL A 423 -22.89 3.92 2.01
N SER A 424 -22.36 2.75 1.62
CA SER A 424 -23.03 1.88 0.65
C SER A 424 -24.17 1.06 1.28
N PRO A 425 -25.29 0.87 0.59
CA PRO A 425 -26.35 -0.05 1.00
C PRO A 425 -25.96 -1.53 0.93
N GLY A 426 -24.97 -1.87 0.11
CA GLY A 426 -24.43 -3.22 -0.12
C GLY A 426 -23.17 -3.16 -0.98
N PRO A 427 -22.72 -4.27 -1.60
CA PRO A 427 -21.66 -4.23 -2.58
C PRO A 427 -21.98 -3.26 -3.72
N TYR A 428 -21.00 -2.47 -4.15
CA TYR A 428 -21.18 -1.44 -5.18
C TYR A 428 -20.29 -1.70 -6.39
N PRO A 429 -20.74 -1.39 -7.63
CA PRO A 429 -19.97 -1.62 -8.84
C PRO A 429 -18.79 -0.64 -8.95
N ILE A 430 -17.65 -1.11 -9.46
CA ILE A 430 -16.47 -0.30 -9.75
C ILE A 430 -16.36 -0.13 -11.25
N ALA A 431 -16.21 1.12 -11.72
CA ALA A 431 -16.16 1.45 -13.13
C ALA A 431 -14.85 1.01 -13.79
N TYR A 432 -14.90 0.42 -15.00
CA TYR A 432 -13.72 0.14 -15.82
C TYR A 432 -12.87 1.38 -16.06
N ARG A 433 -13.52 2.50 -16.39
CA ARG A 433 -12.85 3.77 -16.67
C ARG A 433 -12.02 4.30 -15.50
N SER A 434 -12.25 3.80 -14.27
CA SER A 434 -11.41 4.15 -13.12
C SER A 434 -10.06 3.43 -13.12
N LEU A 435 -9.90 2.35 -13.91
CA LEU A 435 -8.65 1.63 -14.09
C LEU A 435 -7.80 2.19 -15.23
N THR A 436 -8.33 3.11 -16.04
CA THR A 436 -7.67 3.62 -17.24
C THR A 436 -7.24 5.08 -17.07
N PRO A 437 -6.03 5.46 -17.51
CA PRO A 437 -5.67 6.87 -17.71
C PRO A 437 -6.64 7.53 -18.70
N LYS A 438 -6.60 8.84 -18.78
CA LYS A 438 -7.20 9.51 -19.94
C LYS A 438 -6.46 9.06 -21.20
N ARG A 439 -7.19 8.97 -22.32
CA ARG A 439 -6.66 8.43 -23.57
C ARG A 439 -5.48 9.25 -24.11
N GLU A 440 -5.49 10.54 -23.90
CA GLU A 440 -4.41 11.46 -24.26
C GLU A 440 -3.15 11.27 -23.42
N ASP A 441 -3.28 10.78 -22.16
CA ASP A 441 -2.15 10.59 -21.25
C ASP A 441 -1.40 9.27 -21.54
N CYS A 442 -2.13 8.15 -21.62
CA CYS A 442 -1.52 6.85 -21.94
C CYS A 442 -2.54 5.85 -22.46
N ARG A 443 -2.23 5.18 -23.61
CA ARG A 443 -3.16 4.30 -24.32
C ARG A 443 -3.01 2.83 -24.04
N ASN A 444 -2.00 2.40 -23.27
CA ASN A 444 -1.71 1.00 -23.00
C ASN A 444 -1.28 0.72 -21.56
N LEU A 445 -1.81 1.50 -20.61
CA LEU A 445 -1.60 1.33 -19.18
C LEU A 445 -2.94 1.09 -18.46
N LEU A 446 -2.95 0.13 -17.53
CA LEU A 446 -4.04 -0.13 -16.59
C LEU A 446 -3.51 0.00 -15.14
N VAL A 447 -4.33 0.54 -14.24
CA VAL A 447 -3.92 0.87 -12.86
C VAL A 447 -4.97 0.35 -11.86
N PRO A 448 -4.92 -0.94 -11.47
CA PRO A 448 -5.95 -1.55 -10.62
C PRO A 448 -5.79 -1.25 -9.11
N VAL A 449 -4.63 -0.76 -8.64
CA VAL A 449 -4.36 -0.49 -7.21
C VAL A 449 -4.41 1.00 -6.91
N CYS A 450 -3.59 1.80 -7.57
CA CYS A 450 -3.62 3.27 -7.49
C CYS A 450 -4.65 3.87 -8.46
N LEU A 451 -5.81 3.23 -8.58
CA LEU A 451 -6.85 3.57 -9.54
C LEU A 451 -7.39 5.00 -9.35
N SER A 452 -8.17 5.45 -10.33
CA SER A 452 -8.76 6.79 -10.31
C SER A 452 -9.97 6.84 -9.37
N ALA A 453 -9.73 7.38 -8.18
CA ALA A 453 -10.73 7.51 -7.13
C ALA A 453 -10.40 8.69 -6.20
N SER A 454 -11.43 9.27 -5.58
CA SER A 454 -11.26 10.19 -4.47
C SER A 454 -10.63 9.48 -3.27
N HIS A 455 -10.08 10.25 -2.33
CA HIS A 455 -9.57 9.69 -1.07
C HIS A 455 -10.67 8.91 -0.32
N VAL A 456 -11.90 9.42 -0.32
CA VAL A 456 -13.06 8.79 0.34
C VAL A 456 -13.37 7.45 -0.32
N ALA A 457 -13.56 7.44 -1.64
CA ALA A 457 -13.91 6.22 -2.36
C ALA A 457 -12.81 5.16 -2.24
N LEU A 458 -11.54 5.54 -2.44
CA LEU A 458 -10.45 4.57 -2.36
C LEU A 458 -10.30 4.00 -0.94
N SER A 459 -10.64 4.74 0.12
CA SER A 459 -10.61 4.22 1.49
C SER A 459 -11.54 3.02 1.74
N SER A 460 -12.57 2.87 0.91
CA SER A 460 -13.47 1.71 0.88
C SER A 460 -12.97 0.62 -0.10
N MET A 461 -12.42 1.02 -1.26
CA MET A 461 -12.00 0.10 -2.32
C MET A 461 -10.64 -0.55 -2.10
N ARG A 462 -9.78 0.01 -1.24
CA ARG A 462 -8.39 -0.41 -0.99
C ARG A 462 -8.21 -1.77 -0.29
N MET A 463 -9.23 -2.57 -0.19
CA MET A 463 -9.17 -3.90 0.43
C MET A 463 -8.55 -4.91 -0.53
N GLU A 464 -7.68 -5.80 -0.01
CA GLU A 464 -6.97 -6.79 -0.84
C GLU A 464 -7.90 -7.65 -1.72
N PRO A 465 -9.06 -8.12 -1.23
CA PRO A 465 -10.00 -8.82 -2.11
C PRO A 465 -10.51 -7.94 -3.28
N THR A 466 -10.76 -6.66 -3.03
CA THR A 466 -11.14 -5.73 -4.12
C THR A 466 -9.98 -5.54 -5.11
N TYR A 467 -8.75 -5.35 -4.62
CA TYR A 467 -7.58 -5.25 -5.48
C TYR A 467 -7.36 -6.50 -6.34
N MET A 468 -7.63 -7.70 -5.82
CA MET A 468 -7.56 -8.94 -6.60
C MET A 468 -8.62 -8.98 -7.71
N ILE A 469 -9.87 -8.57 -7.43
CA ILE A 469 -10.94 -8.42 -8.43
C ILE A 469 -10.50 -7.46 -9.54
N LEU A 470 -9.98 -6.29 -9.17
CA LEU A 470 -9.53 -5.27 -10.12
C LEU A 470 -8.31 -5.72 -10.93
N GLY A 471 -7.40 -6.50 -10.31
CA GLY A 471 -6.25 -7.10 -10.99
C GLY A 471 -6.67 -8.09 -12.06
N GLU A 472 -7.54 -9.06 -11.73
CA GLU A 472 -8.07 -10.01 -12.71
C GLU A 472 -8.77 -9.29 -13.86
N SER A 473 -9.60 -8.30 -13.53
CA SER A 473 -10.31 -7.49 -14.52
C SER A 473 -9.36 -6.69 -15.43
N ALA A 474 -8.27 -6.14 -14.87
CA ALA A 474 -7.24 -5.46 -15.66
C ALA A 474 -6.49 -6.43 -16.58
N GLY A 475 -6.19 -7.66 -16.12
CA GLY A 475 -5.59 -8.71 -16.95
C GLY A 475 -6.47 -9.07 -18.15
N ILE A 476 -7.77 -9.26 -17.93
CA ILE A 476 -8.76 -9.53 -19.01
C ILE A 476 -8.85 -8.34 -19.96
N ALA A 477 -8.86 -7.09 -19.47
CA ALA A 477 -8.86 -5.89 -20.29
C ALA A 477 -7.60 -5.77 -21.14
N ALA A 478 -6.43 -6.12 -20.59
CA ALA A 478 -5.17 -6.14 -21.34
C ALA A 478 -5.24 -7.13 -22.52
N VAL A 479 -5.80 -8.32 -22.30
CA VAL A 479 -6.05 -9.31 -23.38
C VAL A 479 -6.95 -8.73 -24.47
N ARG A 480 -8.06 -8.10 -24.09
CA ARG A 480 -8.98 -7.47 -25.06
C ARG A 480 -8.28 -6.38 -25.87
N ALA A 481 -7.54 -5.48 -25.22
CA ALA A 481 -6.80 -4.42 -25.90
C ALA A 481 -5.77 -4.98 -26.90
N ILE A 482 -5.14 -6.10 -26.57
CA ILE A 482 -4.17 -6.79 -27.45
C ILE A 482 -4.87 -7.44 -28.64
N GLU A 483 -5.99 -8.15 -28.44
CA GLU A 483 -6.75 -8.84 -29.49
C GLU A 483 -7.40 -7.89 -30.47
N GLU A 484 -7.88 -6.76 -29.97
CA GLU A 484 -8.56 -5.73 -30.76
C GLU A 484 -7.59 -4.71 -31.38
N GLU A 485 -6.28 -4.81 -31.08
CA GLU A 485 -5.25 -3.81 -31.42
C GLU A 485 -5.65 -2.39 -31.02
N ALA A 486 -6.40 -2.27 -29.94
CA ALA A 486 -7.01 -1.04 -29.44
C ALA A 486 -6.19 -0.38 -28.30
N ALA A 487 -6.51 0.87 -28.01
CA ALA A 487 -6.14 1.45 -26.74
C ALA A 487 -6.99 0.81 -25.60
N VAL A 488 -6.46 0.76 -24.39
CA VAL A 488 -7.20 0.19 -23.24
C VAL A 488 -8.53 0.92 -22.99
N GLN A 489 -8.64 2.18 -23.40
CA GLN A 489 -9.88 2.96 -23.31
C GLN A 489 -10.90 2.65 -24.41
N ASP A 490 -10.48 2.02 -25.50
CA ASP A 490 -11.26 1.83 -26.73
C ASP A 490 -11.67 0.36 -26.95
N ILE A 491 -11.50 -0.54 -25.97
CA ILE A 491 -11.88 -1.95 -26.07
C ILE A 491 -13.40 -2.10 -26.22
N ASP A 492 -13.83 -3.15 -26.90
CA ASP A 492 -15.25 -3.49 -27.03
C ASP A 492 -15.84 -3.85 -25.65
N LEU A 493 -16.50 -2.89 -25.02
CA LEU A 493 -17.05 -3.04 -23.67
C LEU A 493 -18.02 -4.22 -23.54
N PRO A 494 -19.00 -4.46 -24.42
CA PRO A 494 -19.85 -5.65 -24.38
C PRO A 494 -19.07 -6.98 -24.35
N ARG A 495 -18.04 -7.12 -25.18
CA ARG A 495 -17.18 -8.31 -25.21
C ARG A 495 -16.33 -8.42 -23.94
N TYR A 496 -15.84 -7.31 -23.43
CA TYR A 496 -15.09 -7.29 -22.17
C TYR A 496 -15.97 -7.72 -21.00
N LEU A 497 -17.18 -7.16 -20.86
CA LEU A 497 -18.13 -7.57 -19.81
C LEU A 497 -18.55 -9.04 -19.92
N ALA A 498 -18.66 -9.58 -21.15
CA ALA A 498 -18.90 -10.99 -21.36
C ALA A 498 -17.72 -11.85 -20.87
N ALA A 499 -16.48 -11.46 -21.18
CA ALA A 499 -15.28 -12.15 -20.71
C ALA A 499 -15.13 -12.12 -19.18
N LEU A 500 -15.47 -11.02 -18.53
CA LEU A 500 -15.50 -10.94 -17.06
C LEU A 500 -16.51 -11.93 -16.45
N LYS A 501 -17.71 -12.03 -17.03
CA LYS A 501 -18.73 -13.00 -16.58
C LYS A 501 -18.28 -14.44 -16.83
N GLU A 502 -17.64 -14.73 -17.93
CA GLU A 502 -17.07 -16.05 -18.25
C GLU A 502 -15.97 -16.43 -17.26
N ALA A 503 -15.15 -15.46 -16.82
CA ALA A 503 -14.16 -15.63 -15.75
C ALA A 503 -14.81 -15.81 -14.35
N GLY A 504 -16.14 -15.68 -14.25
CA GLY A 504 -16.88 -15.84 -13.00
C GLY A 504 -16.96 -14.57 -12.15
N GLN A 505 -16.61 -13.38 -12.70
CA GLN A 505 -16.72 -12.13 -11.94
C GLN A 505 -18.19 -11.75 -11.69
N VAL A 506 -18.46 -11.22 -10.49
CA VAL A 506 -19.76 -10.67 -10.13
C VAL A 506 -19.76 -9.16 -10.41
N LEU A 507 -20.58 -8.72 -11.36
CA LEU A 507 -20.58 -7.33 -11.84
C LEU A 507 -21.70 -6.48 -11.23
N HIS A 508 -22.74 -7.11 -10.69
CA HIS A 508 -23.91 -6.44 -10.15
C HIS A 508 -24.35 -7.10 -8.84
N TRP A 509 -24.67 -6.28 -7.87
CA TRP A 509 -25.33 -6.73 -6.65
C TRP A 509 -26.81 -7.03 -6.93
N ASP A 510 -27.32 -8.13 -6.39
CA ASP A 510 -28.71 -8.59 -6.58
C ASP A 510 -29.75 -7.84 -5.73
N GLY A 511 -29.29 -6.87 -4.91
CA GLY A 511 -30.15 -6.11 -4.00
C GLY A 511 -30.54 -6.85 -2.73
N THR A 512 -29.97 -8.04 -2.47
CA THR A 512 -30.27 -8.81 -1.26
C THR A 512 -29.77 -8.07 -0.02
N SER A 513 -30.59 -8.06 1.04
CA SER A 513 -30.27 -7.38 2.30
C SER A 513 -29.04 -7.99 2.99
N TYR A 514 -28.20 -7.13 3.55
CA TYR A 514 -27.05 -7.47 4.41
C TYR A 514 -27.28 -6.99 5.85
N ASP A 515 -28.48 -7.16 6.36
CA ASP A 515 -28.90 -6.65 7.68
C ASP A 515 -28.03 -7.17 8.82
N ASP A 516 -27.53 -8.41 8.73
CA ASP A 516 -26.60 -8.96 9.74
C ASP A 516 -25.29 -8.21 9.78
N PHE A 517 -24.71 -7.91 8.61
CA PHE A 517 -23.51 -7.09 8.52
C PHE A 517 -23.74 -5.70 9.07
N ARG A 518 -24.83 -5.03 8.67
CA ARG A 518 -25.18 -3.69 9.13
C ARG A 518 -25.37 -3.64 10.64
N ARG A 519 -26.10 -4.62 11.22
CA ARG A 519 -26.25 -4.73 12.67
C ARG A 519 -24.89 -4.95 13.37
N GLY A 520 -24.07 -5.83 12.83
CA GLY A 520 -22.72 -6.09 13.34
C GLY A 520 -21.84 -4.84 13.29
N TRP A 521 -21.86 -4.11 12.16
CA TRP A 521 -21.11 -2.87 12.01
C TRP A 521 -21.58 -1.77 12.96
N LEU A 522 -22.90 -1.55 13.11
CA LEU A 522 -23.45 -0.59 14.04
C LEU A 522 -23.07 -0.90 15.48
N LYS A 523 -23.15 -2.16 15.89
CA LYS A 523 -22.72 -2.62 17.22
C LYS A 523 -21.23 -2.37 17.45
N TRP A 524 -20.39 -2.67 16.46
CA TRP A 524 -18.94 -2.40 16.51
C TRP A 524 -18.66 -0.91 16.61
N LYS A 525 -19.29 -0.07 15.77
CA LYS A 525 -19.13 1.38 15.77
C LYS A 525 -19.52 1.98 17.12
N THR A 526 -20.68 1.60 17.67
CA THR A 526 -21.13 2.07 18.98
C THR A 526 -20.09 1.76 20.07
N LYS A 527 -19.51 0.55 20.07
CA LYS A 527 -18.45 0.18 21.02
C LYS A 527 -17.19 1.03 20.84
N GLN A 528 -16.81 1.35 19.59
CA GLN A 528 -15.64 2.18 19.31
C GLN A 528 -15.84 3.65 19.69
N ASP A 529 -17.08 4.15 19.64
CA ASP A 529 -17.42 5.54 19.95
C ASP A 529 -17.58 5.80 21.47
N GLN A 530 -17.62 4.75 22.31
CA GLN A 530 -17.65 4.90 23.75
C GLN A 530 -16.31 5.45 24.28
N PRO A 531 -16.31 6.29 25.33
CA PRO A 531 -15.09 6.70 26.01
C PRO A 531 -14.31 5.46 26.49
N ALA A 532 -12.98 5.54 26.50
CA ALA A 532 -12.16 4.50 27.10
C ALA A 532 -12.53 4.37 28.58
N GLU A 533 -13.05 3.20 29.00
CA GLU A 533 -13.22 2.92 30.42
C GLU A 533 -11.83 2.96 31.08
N THR A 534 -11.74 3.64 32.22
CA THR A 534 -10.55 3.60 33.06
C THR A 534 -10.39 2.16 33.54
N VAL A 535 -9.44 1.43 32.97
CA VAL A 535 -9.07 0.11 33.47
C VAL A 535 -8.35 0.36 34.79
N GLU A 536 -9.03 0.09 35.91
CA GLU A 536 -8.34 0.02 37.21
C GLU A 536 -7.26 -1.08 37.11
N PRO A 537 -6.05 -0.85 37.57
CA PRO A 537 -5.03 -1.88 37.60
C PRO A 537 -5.52 -3.03 38.48
N GLU A 538 -5.61 -4.21 37.91
CA GLU A 538 -5.78 -5.45 38.69
C GLU A 538 -4.61 -5.51 39.69
N THR A 539 -4.96 -5.44 40.99
CA THR A 539 -4.03 -5.49 42.16
C THR A 539 -3.39 -6.87 42.27
#